data_bb952b5e5205755c1990ca0b7ae7e1c3
#
_entry.id   bb952b5e5205755c1990ca0b7ae7e1c3
#
_cell.length_a   1.000
_cell.length_b   1.000
_cell.length_c   1.000
_cell.angle_alpha   90.00
_cell.angle_beta   90.00
_cell.angle_gamma   90.00
#
_symmetry.space_group_name_H-M   'P 1'
#
loop_
_entity.id
_entity.type
_entity.pdbx_description
1 polymer ?
#
loop_
_entity_poly.entity_id
_entity_poly.type
_entity_poly.pdbx_seq_one_letter_code
_entity_poly.pdbx_strand_id
1 'polypeptide(L)'
;MNQEKEIKYYAGIGSRETPDDILEIMTEIAIAAEKKDYILRSGGAAGADSAFEKGAGDKKIIYIPWEGFNDSKEKAISITTEALKMASEFHPAWHYLSYGARKLQARNCYQILGEDLKTPVNFVICWTSNGKDKGGTGQAIRLAKANDITVFNLAIEEHLNFWKEKIC
;
A
#
# COMPACT_ATOMS: atom_id res chain seq x y z
N MET A 1 0.37 23.01 -27.30
CA MET A 1 -0.33 22.89 -26.00
C MET A 1 0.33 21.76 -25.19
N ASN A 2 0.92 22.15 -24.06
CA ASN A 2 1.45 21.16 -23.14
C ASN A 2 0.29 20.53 -22.38
N GLN A 3 -0.08 19.29 -22.75
CA GLN A 3 -0.93 18.50 -21.91
C GLN A 3 -0.09 18.10 -20.69
N GLU A 4 -0.43 18.64 -19.52
CA GLU A 4 0.16 18.16 -18.30
C GLU A 4 -0.17 16.67 -18.16
N LYS A 5 0.85 15.84 -18.11
CA LYS A 5 0.68 14.40 -17.96
C LYS A 5 0.13 14.13 -16.55
N GLU A 6 -1.06 13.56 -16.46
CA GLU A 6 -1.65 13.19 -15.18
C GLU A 6 -0.77 12.19 -14.46
N ILE A 7 -0.42 12.48 -13.19
CA ILE A 7 0.38 11.58 -12.36
C ILE A 7 -0.51 10.45 -11.87
N LYS A 8 -0.09 9.20 -12.09
CA LYS A 8 -0.82 8.01 -11.69
C LYS A 8 -0.11 7.33 -10.52
N TYR A 9 -0.88 7.01 -9.50
CA TYR A 9 -0.38 6.32 -8.31
C TYR A 9 -1.10 4.99 -8.09
N TYR A 10 -0.41 4.03 -7.52
CA TYR A 10 -1.04 2.84 -6.98
C TYR A 10 -0.44 2.52 -5.62
N ALA A 11 -1.21 1.85 -4.76
CA ALA A 11 -0.71 1.36 -3.49
C ALA A 11 -0.37 -0.13 -3.63
N GLY A 12 0.86 -0.49 -3.32
CA GLY A 12 1.31 -1.87 -3.24
C GLY A 12 1.59 -2.19 -1.79
N ILE A 13 0.73 -2.98 -1.17
CA ILE A 13 0.75 -3.26 0.26
C ILE A 13 0.41 -4.73 0.53
N GLY A 14 0.54 -5.17 1.74
CA GLY A 14 0.10 -6.51 2.13
C GLY A 14 0.76 -7.05 3.37
N SER A 15 0.48 -8.29 3.66
CA SER A 15 0.98 -9.00 4.83
C SER A 15 2.46 -9.33 4.72
N ARG A 16 3.14 -9.37 5.88
CA ARG A 16 4.48 -9.96 6.00
C ARG A 16 4.46 -11.46 5.71
N GLU A 17 3.30 -12.10 5.80
CA GLU A 17 3.10 -13.53 5.57
C GLU A 17 2.74 -13.86 4.11
N THR A 18 2.83 -12.89 3.21
CA THR A 18 2.56 -13.10 1.78
C THR A 18 3.44 -14.23 1.24
N PRO A 19 2.85 -15.26 0.57
CA PRO A 19 3.63 -16.37 0.01
C PRO A 19 4.66 -15.93 -1.02
N ASP A 20 5.76 -16.66 -1.13
CA ASP A 20 6.89 -16.32 -2.02
C ASP A 20 6.49 -16.21 -3.48
N ASP A 21 5.62 -17.08 -3.98
CA ASP A 21 5.12 -17.03 -5.35
C ASP A 21 4.30 -15.75 -5.62
N ILE A 22 3.57 -15.28 -4.63
CA ILE A 22 2.82 -14.01 -4.72
C ILE A 22 3.77 -12.82 -4.64
N LEU A 23 4.81 -12.88 -3.80
CA LEU A 23 5.83 -11.83 -3.75
C LEU A 23 6.52 -11.63 -5.11
N GLU A 24 6.82 -12.71 -5.82
CA GLU A 24 7.38 -12.64 -7.18
C GLU A 24 6.42 -11.94 -8.14
N ILE A 25 5.14 -12.27 -8.08
CA ILE A 25 4.11 -11.63 -8.90
C ILE A 25 4.00 -10.14 -8.58
N MET A 26 4.06 -9.77 -7.29
CA MET A 26 4.04 -8.37 -6.87
C MET A 26 5.22 -7.58 -7.46
N THR A 27 6.41 -8.17 -7.44
CA THR A 27 7.60 -7.56 -8.07
C THR A 27 7.40 -7.36 -9.57
N GLU A 28 6.86 -8.36 -10.27
CA GLU A 28 6.58 -8.27 -11.71
C GLU A 28 5.51 -7.23 -12.03
N ILE A 29 4.46 -7.12 -11.21
CA ILE A 29 3.45 -6.08 -11.34
C ILE A 29 4.09 -4.70 -11.19
N ALA A 30 4.96 -4.52 -10.20
CA ALA A 30 5.65 -3.26 -9.97
C ALA A 30 6.55 -2.87 -11.15
N ILE A 31 7.25 -3.85 -11.75
CA ILE A 31 8.07 -3.62 -12.94
C ILE A 31 7.17 -3.16 -14.11
N ALA A 32 6.05 -3.82 -14.33
CA ALA A 32 5.12 -3.45 -15.40
C ALA A 32 4.50 -2.06 -15.17
N ALA A 33 4.16 -1.73 -13.93
CA ALA A 33 3.61 -0.44 -13.55
C ALA A 33 4.63 0.68 -13.75
N GLU A 34 5.90 0.44 -13.40
CA GLU A 34 7.00 1.39 -13.61
C GLU A 34 7.13 1.77 -15.08
N LYS A 35 7.05 0.79 -15.98
CA LYS A 35 7.11 1.02 -17.43
C LYS A 35 5.96 1.88 -17.95
N LYS A 36 4.84 1.91 -17.25
CA LYS A 36 3.66 2.74 -17.60
C LYS A 36 3.62 4.05 -16.80
N ASP A 37 4.71 4.43 -16.17
CA ASP A 37 4.85 5.67 -15.39
C ASP A 37 3.94 5.76 -14.16
N TYR A 38 3.52 4.62 -13.59
CA TYR A 38 2.85 4.60 -12.30
C TYR A 38 3.86 4.76 -11.17
N ILE A 39 3.48 5.54 -10.17
CA ILE A 39 4.28 5.73 -8.96
C ILE A 39 3.71 4.86 -7.85
N LEU A 40 4.54 4.02 -7.27
CA LEU A 40 4.19 3.18 -6.13
C LEU A 40 4.10 4.02 -4.86
N ARG A 41 3.06 3.77 -4.07
CA ARG A 41 3.00 4.16 -2.65
C ARG A 41 3.00 2.90 -1.80
N SER A 42 3.95 2.78 -0.90
CA SER A 42 4.08 1.61 -0.04
C SER A 42 4.66 1.99 1.32
N GLY A 43 4.81 1.02 2.21
CA GLY A 43 5.09 1.28 3.62
C GLY A 43 6.43 0.82 4.16
N GLY A 44 7.28 0.23 3.33
CA GLY A 44 8.61 -0.20 3.72
C GLY A 44 8.67 -1.41 4.66
N ALA A 45 7.56 -2.13 4.84
CA ALA A 45 7.54 -3.34 5.67
C ALA A 45 8.16 -4.54 4.94
N ALA A 46 8.49 -5.58 5.68
CA ALA A 46 8.91 -6.86 5.10
C ALA A 46 7.73 -7.52 4.35
N GLY A 47 8.03 -8.40 3.42
CA GLY A 47 7.01 -9.12 2.64
C GLY A 47 6.50 -8.33 1.46
N ALA A 48 5.18 -8.11 1.36
CA ALA A 48 4.55 -7.47 0.20
C ALA A 48 5.13 -6.10 -0.12
N ASP A 49 5.25 -5.21 0.86
CA ASP A 49 5.78 -3.86 0.65
C ASP A 49 7.17 -3.92 -0.02
N SER A 50 8.06 -4.75 0.50
CA SER A 50 9.42 -4.91 -0.04
C SER A 50 9.43 -5.47 -1.45
N ALA A 51 8.51 -6.37 -1.78
CA ALA A 51 8.39 -6.95 -3.12
C ALA A 51 7.99 -5.90 -4.15
N PHE A 52 7.02 -5.06 -3.84
CA PHE A 52 6.62 -3.94 -4.70
C PHE A 52 7.74 -2.92 -4.85
N GLU A 53 8.39 -2.56 -3.75
CA GLU A 53 9.49 -1.59 -3.76
C GLU A 53 10.62 -2.04 -4.68
N LYS A 54 10.96 -3.32 -4.63
CA LYS A 54 12.00 -3.92 -5.47
C LYS A 54 11.71 -3.74 -6.97
N GLY A 55 10.46 -3.90 -7.37
CA GLY A 55 10.08 -3.79 -8.80
C GLY A 55 9.85 -2.37 -9.28
N ALA A 56 9.56 -1.45 -8.38
CA ALA A 56 9.18 -0.08 -8.75
C ALA A 56 10.36 0.80 -9.19
N GLY A 57 11.59 0.40 -8.90
CA GLY A 57 12.77 1.22 -9.20
C GLY A 57 12.72 2.56 -8.45
N ASP A 58 12.90 3.65 -9.16
CA ASP A 58 12.86 5.00 -8.58
C ASP A 58 11.45 5.60 -8.53
N LYS A 59 10.47 4.98 -9.17
CA LYS A 59 9.07 5.46 -9.20
C LYS A 59 8.30 4.97 -7.97
N LYS A 60 8.71 5.45 -6.81
CA LYS A 60 8.13 5.03 -5.53
C LYS A 60 8.14 6.16 -4.51
N ILE A 61 7.15 6.11 -3.62
CA ILE A 61 7.10 6.92 -2.40
C ILE A 61 6.87 5.93 -1.26
N ILE A 62 7.84 5.85 -0.35
CA ILE A 62 7.80 4.90 0.76
C ILE A 62 7.54 5.67 2.05
N TYR A 63 6.43 5.35 2.71
CA TYR A 63 6.00 5.98 3.96
C TYR A 63 6.37 5.11 5.14
N ILE A 64 7.51 5.36 5.78
CA ILE A 64 7.88 4.63 6.99
C ILE A 64 7.40 5.40 8.23
N PRO A 65 6.93 4.66 9.27
CA PRO A 65 6.30 5.29 10.43
C PRO A 65 7.28 5.92 11.42
N TRP A 66 8.54 5.50 11.41
CA TRP A 66 9.62 6.05 12.24
C TRP A 66 10.98 5.74 11.60
N GLU A 67 12.00 6.48 11.99
CA GLU A 67 13.37 6.29 11.50
C GLU A 67 13.87 4.86 11.74
N GLY A 68 14.47 4.26 10.71
CA GLY A 68 15.04 2.92 10.78
C GLY A 68 14.03 1.77 10.71
N PHE A 69 12.75 2.07 10.49
CA PHE A 69 11.74 1.00 10.35
C PHE A 69 12.16 -0.01 9.28
N ASN A 70 12.20 -1.29 9.64
CA ASN A 70 12.63 -2.39 8.78
C ASN A 70 13.98 -2.11 8.09
N ASP A 71 14.93 -1.52 8.83
CA ASP A 71 16.26 -1.14 8.34
C ASP A 71 16.24 -0.20 7.12
N SER A 72 15.13 0.49 6.88
CA SER A 72 14.99 1.44 5.79
C SER A 72 15.86 2.68 6.02
N LYS A 73 16.44 3.19 4.94
CA LYS A 73 17.17 4.46 4.93
C LYS A 73 16.27 5.64 4.50
N GLU A 74 15.01 5.35 4.20
CA GLU A 74 14.03 6.39 3.87
C GLU A 74 13.79 7.29 5.08
N LYS A 75 13.40 8.52 4.81
CA LYS A 75 13.01 9.46 5.84
C LYS A 75 11.61 9.11 6.35
N ALA A 76 11.43 9.09 7.67
CA ALA A 76 10.12 8.85 8.26
C ALA A 76 9.14 9.97 7.92
N ILE A 77 7.89 9.59 7.64
CA ILE A 77 6.83 10.57 7.45
C ILE A 77 6.39 11.16 8.79
N SER A 78 6.07 12.45 8.81
CA SER A 78 5.48 13.09 9.98
C SER A 78 4.02 12.64 10.11
N ILE A 79 3.73 11.87 11.16
CA ILE A 79 2.37 11.39 11.41
C ILE A 79 1.53 12.53 12.00
N THR A 80 0.49 12.93 11.28
CA THR A 80 -0.40 14.01 11.71
C THR A 80 -1.53 13.50 12.58
N THR A 81 -2.14 14.40 13.36
CA THR A 81 -3.34 14.10 14.14
C THR A 81 -4.49 13.68 13.23
N GLU A 82 -4.59 14.29 12.05
CA GLU A 82 -5.61 13.95 11.04
C GLU A 82 -5.47 12.50 10.56
N ALA A 83 -4.25 12.05 10.29
CA ALA A 83 -4.00 10.67 9.88
C ALA A 83 -4.32 9.68 11.00
N LEU A 84 -3.97 10.00 12.25
CA LEU A 84 -4.33 9.17 13.41
C LEU A 84 -5.84 9.07 13.58
N LYS A 85 -6.55 10.18 13.47
CA LYS A 85 -8.01 10.19 13.55
C LYS A 85 -8.64 9.37 12.43
N MET A 86 -8.20 9.57 11.20
CA MET A 86 -8.69 8.82 10.05
C MET A 86 -8.47 7.31 10.24
N ALA A 87 -7.28 6.92 10.66
CA ALA A 87 -6.96 5.51 10.92
C ALA A 87 -7.88 4.91 11.98
N SER A 88 -8.19 5.67 13.05
CA SER A 88 -9.06 5.20 14.12
C SER A 88 -10.48 4.87 13.65
N GLU A 89 -10.97 5.56 12.64
CA GLU A 89 -12.31 5.35 12.09
C GLU A 89 -12.43 4.01 11.33
N PHE A 90 -11.29 3.47 10.88
CA PHE A 90 -11.25 2.24 10.07
C PHE A 90 -10.63 1.05 10.80
N HIS A 91 -10.34 1.19 12.10
CA HIS A 91 -9.77 0.10 12.89
C HIS A 91 -10.69 -0.27 14.06
N PRO A 92 -11.30 -1.47 14.06
CA PRO A 92 -12.32 -1.82 15.07
C PRO A 92 -11.77 -1.95 16.49
N ALA A 93 -10.47 -2.16 16.66
CA ALA A 93 -9.82 -2.35 17.96
C ALA A 93 -8.83 -1.24 18.28
N TRP A 94 -9.04 -0.04 17.79
CA TRP A 94 -8.13 1.11 17.95
C TRP A 94 -7.69 1.35 19.40
N HIS A 95 -8.62 1.28 20.34
CA HIS A 95 -8.35 1.55 21.74
C HIS A 95 -7.38 0.56 22.38
N TYR A 96 -7.24 -0.62 21.80
CA TYR A 96 -6.33 -1.66 22.30
C TYR A 96 -4.94 -1.60 21.66
N LEU A 97 -4.74 -0.71 20.70
CA LEU A 97 -3.46 -0.60 20.00
C LEU A 97 -2.45 0.20 20.81
N SER A 98 -1.19 -0.24 20.78
CA SER A 98 -0.05 0.55 21.26
C SER A 98 0.12 1.81 20.41
N TYR A 99 0.85 2.79 20.91
CA TYR A 99 1.15 4.01 20.14
C TYR A 99 1.90 3.68 18.84
N GLY A 100 2.86 2.76 18.88
CA GLY A 100 3.56 2.31 17.68
C GLY A 100 2.64 1.67 16.65
N ALA A 101 1.72 0.81 17.09
CA ALA A 101 0.72 0.20 16.21
C ALA A 101 -0.21 1.25 15.60
N ARG A 102 -0.59 2.28 16.36
CA ARG A 102 -1.40 3.40 15.84
C ARG A 102 -0.65 4.18 14.77
N LYS A 103 0.65 4.40 14.94
CA LYS A 103 1.49 5.03 13.91
C LYS A 103 1.53 4.22 12.62
N LEU A 104 1.64 2.90 12.73
CA LEU A 104 1.61 2.01 11.56
C LEU A 104 0.28 2.16 10.80
N GLN A 105 -0.83 2.20 11.52
CA GLN A 105 -2.15 2.37 10.92
C GLN A 105 -2.33 3.75 10.29
N ALA A 106 -1.85 4.80 10.96
CA ALA A 106 -1.89 6.16 10.42
C ALA A 106 -1.04 6.29 9.15
N ARG A 107 0.14 5.66 9.12
CA ARG A 107 1.00 5.60 7.94
C ARG A 107 0.27 4.99 6.75
N ASN A 108 -0.55 3.97 6.98
CA ASN A 108 -1.34 3.34 5.91
C ASN A 108 -2.26 4.33 5.20
N CYS A 109 -2.76 5.35 5.90
CA CYS A 109 -3.61 6.37 5.28
C CYS A 109 -2.88 7.15 4.18
N TYR A 110 -1.59 7.41 4.35
CA TYR A 110 -0.79 8.09 3.34
C TYR A 110 -0.57 7.22 2.09
N GLN A 111 -0.47 5.92 2.26
CA GLN A 111 -0.35 5.00 1.12
C GLN A 111 -1.58 5.06 0.22
N ILE A 112 -2.73 5.23 0.80
CA ILE A 112 -4.02 5.23 0.08
C ILE A 112 -4.38 6.63 -0.45
N LEU A 113 -4.18 7.66 0.36
CA LEU A 113 -4.67 9.02 0.07
C LEU A 113 -3.56 10.07 -0.13
N GLY A 114 -2.30 9.67 -0.09
CA GLY A 114 -1.16 10.58 -0.23
C GLY A 114 -0.83 11.33 1.06
N GLU A 115 0.27 12.07 1.04
CA GLU A 115 0.74 12.81 2.20
C GLU A 115 -0.27 13.88 2.66
N ASP A 116 -1.02 14.46 1.72
CA ASP A 116 -2.06 15.45 1.99
C ASP A 116 -3.41 14.81 2.39
N LEU A 117 -3.54 13.49 2.36
CA LEU A 117 -4.77 12.74 2.60
C LEU A 117 -5.92 13.10 1.64
N LYS A 118 -5.61 13.71 0.50
CA LYS A 118 -6.58 14.20 -0.50
C LYS A 118 -6.26 13.75 -1.92
N THR A 119 -5.21 12.95 -2.11
CA THR A 119 -4.78 12.49 -3.43
C THR A 119 -4.85 10.96 -3.47
N PRO A 120 -6.05 10.39 -3.72
CA PRO A 120 -6.22 8.94 -3.69
C PRO A 120 -5.42 8.25 -4.80
N VAL A 121 -4.98 7.04 -4.52
CA VAL A 121 -4.36 6.18 -5.53
C VAL A 121 -5.41 5.73 -6.55
N ASN A 122 -4.95 5.37 -7.74
CA ASN A 122 -5.84 4.86 -8.80
C ASN A 122 -6.38 3.47 -8.47
N PHE A 123 -5.56 2.64 -7.83
CA PHE A 123 -5.97 1.31 -7.35
C PHE A 123 -5.00 0.82 -6.27
N VAL A 124 -5.42 -0.21 -5.56
CA VAL A 124 -4.61 -0.90 -4.54
C VAL A 124 -4.38 -2.33 -4.98
N ILE A 125 -3.15 -2.81 -4.81
CA ILE A 125 -2.83 -4.24 -4.95
C ILE A 125 -2.31 -4.73 -3.61
N CYS A 126 -2.87 -5.82 -3.10
CA CYS A 126 -2.51 -6.36 -1.80
C CYS A 126 -2.62 -7.88 -1.76
N TRP A 127 -2.21 -8.44 -0.66
CA TRP A 127 -2.49 -9.83 -0.29
C TRP A 127 -2.80 -9.88 1.20
N THR A 128 -3.88 -10.54 1.56
CA THR A 128 -4.23 -10.83 2.95
C THR A 128 -4.59 -12.30 3.08
N SER A 129 -4.39 -12.87 4.27
CA SER A 129 -4.73 -14.27 4.53
C SER A 129 -6.22 -14.52 4.25
N ASN A 130 -6.50 -15.51 3.41
CA ASN A 130 -7.86 -15.86 2.97
C ASN A 130 -8.63 -14.73 2.25
N GLY A 131 -7.92 -13.69 1.77
CA GLY A 131 -8.55 -12.56 1.08
C GLY A 131 -9.44 -11.69 1.96
N LYS A 132 -9.28 -11.75 3.28
CA LYS A 132 -10.14 -11.04 4.24
C LYS A 132 -9.54 -9.68 4.63
N ASP A 133 -10.41 -8.71 4.93
CA ASP A 133 -10.02 -7.37 5.38
C ASP A 133 -9.62 -7.40 6.85
N LYS A 134 -8.56 -8.15 7.17
CA LYS A 134 -8.03 -8.34 8.54
C LYS A 134 -6.57 -7.95 8.65
N GLY A 135 -6.08 -7.81 9.88
CA GLY A 135 -4.71 -7.42 10.18
C GLY A 135 -4.43 -5.97 9.86
N GLY A 136 -3.15 -5.61 9.81
CA GLY A 136 -2.71 -4.25 9.51
C GLY A 136 -3.13 -3.76 8.13
N THR A 137 -3.10 -4.64 7.15
CA THR A 137 -3.51 -4.34 5.78
C THR A 137 -5.03 -4.14 5.66
N GLY A 138 -5.81 -4.79 6.50
CA GLY A 138 -7.27 -4.69 6.49
C GLY A 138 -7.79 -3.27 6.67
N GLN A 139 -7.17 -2.48 7.53
CA GLN A 139 -7.54 -1.09 7.73
C GLN A 139 -7.35 -0.26 6.44
N ALA A 140 -6.22 -0.46 5.76
CA ALA A 140 -5.96 0.22 4.49
C ALA A 140 -6.97 -0.17 3.41
N ILE A 141 -7.36 -1.44 3.36
CA ILE A 141 -8.38 -1.93 2.43
C ILE A 141 -9.73 -1.27 2.72
N ARG A 142 -10.14 -1.19 3.98
CA ARG A 142 -11.41 -0.53 4.35
C ARG A 142 -11.40 0.95 3.99
N LEU A 143 -10.29 1.62 4.23
CA LEU A 143 -10.13 3.03 3.84
C LEU A 143 -10.25 3.21 2.32
N ALA A 144 -9.59 2.36 1.55
CA ALA A 144 -9.66 2.41 0.09
C ALA A 144 -11.09 2.21 -0.40
N LYS A 145 -11.79 1.20 0.11
CA LYS A 145 -13.19 0.92 -0.27
C LYS A 145 -14.12 2.08 0.08
N ALA A 146 -13.92 2.71 1.23
CA ALA A 146 -14.71 3.88 1.64
C ALA A 146 -14.50 5.09 0.73
N ASN A 147 -13.40 5.15 0.00
CA ASN A 147 -13.09 6.20 -0.97
C ASN A 147 -13.31 5.76 -2.43
N ASP A 148 -14.06 4.69 -2.65
CA ASP A 148 -14.37 4.13 -3.96
C ASP A 148 -13.15 3.76 -4.80
N ILE A 149 -12.06 3.38 -4.14
CA ILE A 149 -10.82 2.95 -4.79
C ILE A 149 -10.88 1.43 -5.02
N THR A 150 -10.59 1.00 -6.23
CA THR A 150 -10.55 -0.43 -6.58
C THR A 150 -9.41 -1.13 -5.83
N VAL A 151 -9.72 -2.25 -5.20
CA VAL A 151 -8.75 -3.08 -4.47
C VAL A 151 -8.64 -4.45 -5.14
N PHE A 152 -7.42 -4.81 -5.51
CA PHE A 152 -7.09 -6.15 -6.01
C PHE A 152 -6.37 -6.91 -4.90
N ASN A 153 -7.00 -7.95 -4.36
CA ASN A 153 -6.37 -8.82 -3.37
C ASN A 153 -5.94 -10.11 -4.05
N LEU A 154 -4.64 -10.33 -4.13
CA LEU A 154 -4.06 -11.47 -4.86
C LEU A 154 -4.30 -12.83 -4.18
N ALA A 155 -4.88 -12.84 -2.98
CA ALA A 155 -5.38 -14.06 -2.36
C ALA A 155 -6.72 -14.50 -2.97
N ILE A 156 -7.38 -13.62 -3.73
CA ILE A 156 -8.61 -13.92 -4.45
C ILE A 156 -8.25 -14.36 -5.87
N GLU A 157 -8.64 -15.55 -6.26
CA GLU A 157 -8.23 -16.17 -7.52
C GLU A 157 -8.50 -15.30 -8.76
N GLU A 158 -9.68 -14.67 -8.82
CA GLU A 158 -10.05 -13.80 -9.94
C GLU A 158 -9.12 -12.60 -10.08
N HIS A 159 -8.74 -12.00 -8.95
CA HIS A 159 -7.81 -10.87 -8.93
C HIS A 159 -6.41 -11.30 -9.34
N LEU A 160 -5.96 -12.44 -8.85
CA LEU A 160 -4.66 -12.99 -9.19
C LEU A 160 -4.56 -13.29 -10.68
N ASN A 161 -5.57 -13.93 -11.24
CA ASN A 161 -5.63 -14.27 -12.68
C ASN A 161 -5.63 -13.01 -13.55
N PHE A 162 -6.38 -12.00 -13.16
CA PHE A 162 -6.39 -10.71 -13.85
C PHE A 162 -4.96 -10.14 -13.98
N TRP A 163 -4.20 -10.11 -12.90
CA TRP A 163 -2.86 -9.56 -12.91
C TRP A 163 -1.84 -10.46 -13.60
N LYS A 164 -1.98 -11.79 -13.50
CA LYS A 164 -1.13 -12.72 -14.26
C LYS A 164 -1.25 -12.50 -15.76
N GLU A 165 -2.44 -12.21 -16.26
CA GLU A 165 -2.65 -11.89 -17.68
C GLU A 165 -2.01 -10.54 -18.05
N LYS A 166 -2.01 -9.55 -17.16
CA LYS A 166 -1.45 -8.23 -17.42
C LYS A 166 0.07 -8.19 -17.45
N ILE A 167 0.73 -9.08 -16.70
CA ILE A 167 2.21 -9.13 -16.62
C ILE A 167 2.85 -10.12 -17.58
N CYS A 168 2.06 -10.94 -18.26
CA CYS A 168 2.55 -11.86 -19.31
C CYS A 168 2.80 -11.14 -20.60
#